data_222cca4454e1009f359dd065ea710d6d
#
_entry.id   222cca4454e1009f359dd065ea710d6d
#
_cell.length_a   1.000
_cell.length_b   1.000
_cell.length_c   1.000
_cell.angle_alpha   90.00
_cell.angle_beta   90.00
_cell.angle_gamma   90.00
#
_symmetry.space_group_name_H-M   'P 1'
#
loop_
_entity.id
_entity.type
_entity.pdbx_description
1 polymer ?
#
loop_
_entity_poly.entity_id
_entity_poly.type
_entity_poly.pdbx_seq_one_letter_code
_entity_poly.pdbx_strand_id
1 'polypeptide(L)'
;MNVNPIRTKDDYRATLAVVSKLVDKDPAPGTPDGDRLDVLATLVEAYEAKHHPIPSPDPIDFLHHVMESRGLTRKDLEPCIGSRARVSEILNRARPLTLTMIRRLSDALNVPADVLVKEYPAKAA
;
A
#
# COMPACT_ATOMS: atom_id res chain seq x y z
N MET A 1 -17.08 -28.32 9.05
CA MET A 1 -16.84 -26.97 8.54
C MET A 1 -16.96 -26.99 7.02
N ASN A 2 -17.91 -26.26 6.46
CA ASN A 2 -18.05 -26.17 5.01
C ASN A 2 -17.19 -25.00 4.48
N VAL A 3 -16.03 -25.34 3.96
CA VAL A 3 -15.12 -24.38 3.38
C VAL A 3 -14.86 -24.80 1.93
N ASN A 4 -15.19 -23.90 1.01
CA ASN A 4 -14.96 -24.12 -0.42
C ASN A 4 -13.87 -23.20 -0.91
N PRO A 5 -13.04 -23.63 -1.87
CA PRO A 5 -12.06 -22.74 -2.47
C PRO A 5 -12.74 -21.62 -3.23
N ILE A 6 -12.10 -20.45 -3.26
CA ILE A 6 -12.58 -19.30 -4.01
C ILE A 6 -11.97 -19.38 -5.41
N ARG A 7 -12.81 -19.62 -6.42
CA ARG A 7 -12.37 -19.78 -7.82
C ARG A 7 -12.91 -18.70 -8.75
N THR A 8 -14.07 -18.16 -8.44
CA THR A 8 -14.76 -17.16 -9.25
C THR A 8 -15.07 -15.91 -8.45
N LYS A 9 -15.45 -14.82 -9.14
CA LYS A 9 -15.92 -13.61 -8.46
C LYS A 9 -17.18 -13.87 -7.62
N ASP A 10 -18.05 -14.76 -8.07
CA ASP A 10 -19.26 -15.12 -7.32
C ASP A 10 -18.89 -15.86 -6.04
N ASP A 11 -17.93 -16.79 -6.10
CA ASP A 11 -17.38 -17.45 -4.92
C ASP A 11 -16.80 -16.43 -3.94
N TYR A 12 -16.05 -15.47 -4.45
CA TYR A 12 -15.44 -14.40 -3.65
C TYR A 12 -16.49 -13.56 -2.92
N ARG A 13 -17.52 -13.13 -3.63
CA ARG A 13 -18.61 -12.35 -3.04
C ARG A 13 -19.38 -13.14 -1.99
N ALA A 14 -19.68 -14.42 -2.28
CA ALA A 14 -20.36 -15.29 -1.34
C ALA A 14 -19.53 -15.49 -0.06
N THR A 15 -18.22 -15.69 -0.21
CA THR A 15 -17.32 -15.85 0.93
C THR A 15 -17.21 -14.56 1.75
N LEU A 16 -17.13 -13.39 1.11
CA LEU A 16 -17.13 -12.12 1.80
C LEU A 16 -18.40 -11.91 2.63
N ALA A 17 -19.56 -12.30 2.12
CA ALA A 17 -20.83 -12.22 2.86
C ALA A 17 -20.79 -13.08 4.12
N VAL A 18 -20.23 -14.29 4.05
CA VAL A 18 -20.07 -15.17 5.20
C VAL A 18 -19.09 -14.60 6.21
N VAL A 19 -17.94 -14.10 5.74
CA VAL A 19 -16.93 -13.45 6.59
C VAL A 19 -17.53 -12.27 7.34
N SER A 20 -18.30 -11.44 6.66
CA SER A 20 -18.95 -10.27 7.27
C SER A 20 -19.87 -10.69 8.41
N LYS A 21 -20.67 -11.73 8.21
CA LYS A 21 -21.55 -12.26 9.26
C LYS A 21 -20.77 -12.82 10.45
N LEU A 22 -19.67 -13.51 10.19
CA LEU A 22 -18.82 -14.05 11.27
C LEU A 22 -18.13 -12.95 12.06
N VAL A 23 -17.66 -11.91 11.38
CA VAL A 23 -17.06 -10.73 12.04
C VAL A 23 -18.07 -10.05 12.95
N ASP A 24 -19.32 -9.90 12.50
CA ASP A 24 -20.38 -9.29 13.31
C ASP A 24 -20.68 -10.07 14.58
N LYS A 25 -20.49 -11.39 14.57
CA LYS A 25 -20.64 -12.24 15.76
C LYS A 25 -19.47 -12.14 16.73
N ASP A 26 -18.33 -11.62 16.29
CA ASP A 26 -17.10 -11.50 17.08
C ASP A 26 -16.74 -12.81 17.80
N PRO A 27 -16.55 -13.94 17.04
CA PRO A 27 -16.31 -15.23 17.67
C PRO A 27 -14.94 -15.30 18.34
N ALA A 28 -14.89 -15.96 19.49
CA ALA A 28 -13.64 -16.17 20.21
C ALA A 28 -12.69 -17.08 19.42
N PRO A 29 -11.37 -16.84 19.47
CA PRO A 29 -10.40 -17.77 18.87
C PRO A 29 -10.54 -19.18 19.44
N GLY A 30 -10.36 -20.18 18.58
CA GLY A 30 -10.47 -21.59 18.97
C GLY A 30 -11.89 -22.16 18.99
N THR A 31 -12.91 -21.32 18.80
CA THR A 31 -14.28 -21.80 18.60
C THR A 31 -14.51 -22.21 17.15
N PRO A 32 -15.53 -23.05 16.85
CA PRO A 32 -15.82 -23.42 15.46
C PRO A 32 -16.02 -22.21 14.54
N ASP A 33 -16.74 -21.18 14.99
CA ASP A 33 -16.95 -19.95 14.22
C ASP A 33 -15.66 -19.14 14.07
N GLY A 34 -14.83 -19.08 15.12
CA GLY A 34 -13.55 -18.41 15.09
C GLY A 34 -12.58 -19.07 14.11
N ASP A 35 -12.51 -20.39 14.14
CA ASP A 35 -11.68 -21.18 13.23
C ASP A 35 -12.15 -21.01 11.78
N ARG A 36 -13.45 -21.03 11.57
CA ARG A 36 -14.04 -20.81 10.23
C ARG A 36 -13.70 -19.43 9.70
N LEU A 37 -13.79 -18.40 10.54
CA LEU A 37 -13.42 -17.04 10.17
C LEU A 37 -11.96 -16.96 9.76
N ASP A 38 -11.04 -17.55 10.52
CA ASP A 38 -9.62 -17.55 10.22
C ASP A 38 -9.31 -18.21 8.87
N VAL A 39 -9.91 -19.37 8.61
CA VAL A 39 -9.71 -20.10 7.34
C VAL A 39 -10.28 -19.29 6.17
N LEU A 40 -11.48 -18.77 6.30
CA LEU A 40 -12.12 -17.99 5.23
C LEU A 40 -11.36 -16.68 4.95
N ALA A 41 -10.89 -16.00 6.00
CA ALA A 41 -10.09 -14.80 5.84
C ALA A 41 -8.78 -15.09 5.08
N THR A 42 -8.12 -16.20 5.37
CA THR A 42 -6.92 -16.63 4.67
C THR A 42 -7.20 -16.89 3.18
N LEU A 43 -8.31 -17.55 2.87
CA LEU A 43 -8.71 -17.80 1.49
C LEU A 43 -9.02 -16.51 0.73
N VAL A 44 -9.69 -15.57 1.39
CA VAL A 44 -9.99 -14.24 0.81
C VAL A 44 -8.70 -13.49 0.51
N GLU A 45 -7.78 -13.44 1.45
CA GLU A 45 -6.48 -12.78 1.27
C GLU A 45 -5.70 -13.39 0.11
N ALA A 46 -5.65 -14.70 0.01
CA ALA A 46 -4.96 -15.38 -1.08
C ALA A 46 -5.59 -15.09 -2.44
N TYR A 47 -6.91 -15.04 -2.51
CA TYR A 47 -7.63 -14.69 -3.75
C TYR A 47 -7.35 -13.24 -4.13
N GLU A 48 -7.44 -12.31 -3.19
CA GLU A 48 -7.18 -10.88 -3.44
C GLU A 48 -5.75 -10.63 -3.92
N ALA A 49 -4.77 -11.29 -3.30
CA ALA A 49 -3.38 -11.17 -3.71
C ALA A 49 -3.14 -11.62 -5.15
N LYS A 50 -3.90 -12.62 -5.60
CA LYS A 50 -3.77 -13.20 -6.93
C LYS A 50 -4.55 -12.41 -8.00
N HIS A 51 -5.75 -11.94 -7.67
CA HIS A 51 -6.68 -11.34 -8.63
C HIS A 51 -6.83 -9.83 -8.50
N HIS A 52 -6.47 -9.27 -7.35
CA HIS A 52 -6.53 -7.84 -7.07
C HIS A 52 -5.23 -7.41 -6.40
N PRO A 53 -4.06 -7.60 -7.08
CA PRO A 53 -2.81 -7.17 -6.48
C PRO A 53 -2.90 -5.67 -6.20
N ILE A 54 -2.59 -5.28 -4.98
CA ILE A 54 -2.44 -3.87 -4.66
C ILE A 54 -1.20 -3.40 -5.41
N PRO A 55 -1.34 -2.54 -6.43
CA PRO A 55 -0.15 -2.04 -7.12
C PRO A 55 0.70 -1.29 -6.11
N SER A 56 1.99 -1.58 -6.09
CA SER A 56 2.92 -0.78 -5.30
C SER A 56 2.81 0.66 -5.79
N PRO A 57 2.62 1.64 -4.89
CA PRO A 57 2.56 3.04 -5.31
C PRO A 57 3.87 3.42 -5.99
N ASP A 58 3.80 4.32 -6.98
CA ASP A 58 5.03 4.87 -7.53
C ASP A 58 5.69 5.79 -6.48
N PRO A 59 6.99 6.11 -6.63
CA PRO A 59 7.71 6.88 -5.63
C PRO A 59 7.07 8.23 -5.31
N ILE A 60 6.48 8.90 -6.28
CA ILE A 60 5.91 10.23 -6.07
C ILE A 60 4.58 10.15 -5.34
N ASP A 61 3.70 9.22 -5.72
CA ASP A 61 2.46 8.97 -4.98
C ASP A 61 2.76 8.56 -3.53
N PHE A 62 3.79 7.75 -3.33
CA PHE A 62 4.23 7.35 -2.00
C PHE A 62 4.69 8.55 -1.18
N LEU A 63 5.49 9.46 -1.75
CA LEU A 63 5.93 10.67 -1.06
C LEU A 63 4.75 11.57 -0.69
N HIS A 64 3.79 11.76 -1.58
CA HIS A 64 2.58 12.52 -1.26
C HIS A 64 1.81 11.90 -0.10
N HIS A 65 1.69 10.57 -0.09
CA HIS A 65 1.02 9.86 1.00
C HIS A 65 1.74 10.05 2.34
N VAL A 66 3.07 9.93 2.36
CA VAL A 66 3.88 10.14 3.57
C VAL A 66 3.75 11.57 4.07
N MET A 67 3.81 12.56 3.16
CA MET A 67 3.64 13.96 3.52
C MET A 67 2.28 14.22 4.15
N GLU A 68 1.22 13.71 3.54
CA GLU A 68 -0.14 13.88 4.05
C GLU A 68 -0.33 13.20 5.40
N SER A 69 0.10 11.95 5.55
CA SER A 69 -0.10 11.20 6.79
C SER A 69 0.75 11.71 7.96
N ARG A 70 1.89 12.36 7.69
CA ARG A 70 2.78 12.89 8.73
C ARG A 70 2.72 14.40 8.88
N GLY A 71 1.88 15.08 8.11
CA GLY A 71 1.77 16.54 8.14
C GLY A 71 3.03 17.26 7.67
N LEU A 72 3.76 16.67 6.73
CA LEU A 72 4.98 17.26 6.18
C LEU A 72 4.66 18.23 5.04
N THR A 73 5.46 19.29 4.95
CA THR A 73 5.37 20.28 3.87
C THR A 73 6.50 20.07 2.87
N ARG A 74 6.41 20.75 1.73
CA ARG A 74 7.50 20.74 0.74
C ARG A 74 8.82 21.23 1.33
N LYS A 75 8.77 22.18 2.24
CA LYS A 75 9.94 22.71 2.94
C LYS A 75 10.65 21.61 3.75
N ASP A 76 9.91 20.70 4.33
CA ASP A 76 10.47 19.59 5.10
C ASP A 76 11.29 18.64 4.22
N LEU A 77 11.02 18.60 2.92
CA LEU A 77 11.76 17.76 1.97
C LEU A 77 13.02 18.44 1.41
N GLU A 78 13.19 19.75 1.60
CA GLU A 78 14.35 20.48 1.06
C GLU A 78 15.70 19.89 1.50
N PRO A 79 15.90 19.51 2.78
CA PRO A 79 17.17 18.91 3.19
C PRO A 79 17.50 17.60 2.46
N CYS A 80 16.48 16.89 1.98
CA CYS A 80 16.67 15.61 1.30
C CYS A 80 16.80 15.77 -0.22
N ILE A 81 16.08 16.70 -0.80
CA ILE A 81 15.96 16.87 -2.26
C ILE A 81 16.79 18.04 -2.78
N GLY A 82 16.74 19.18 -2.12
CA GLY A 82 17.44 20.37 -2.54
C GLY A 82 16.57 21.62 -2.44
N SER A 83 16.76 22.57 -3.36
CA SER A 83 16.02 23.83 -3.35
C SER A 83 14.51 23.62 -3.46
N ARG A 84 13.76 24.66 -3.09
CA ARG A 84 12.30 24.69 -3.25
C ARG A 84 11.87 24.36 -4.68
N ALA A 85 12.58 24.91 -5.66
CA ALA A 85 12.30 24.62 -7.07
C ALA A 85 12.52 23.14 -7.40
N ARG A 86 13.58 22.54 -6.87
CA ARG A 86 13.88 21.13 -7.08
C ARG A 86 12.82 20.23 -6.45
N VAL A 87 12.37 20.55 -5.24
CA VAL A 87 11.27 19.81 -4.57
C VAL A 87 10.01 19.85 -5.44
N SER A 88 9.67 21.03 -5.95
CA SER A 88 8.50 21.18 -6.82
C SER A 88 8.63 20.35 -8.10
N GLU A 89 9.79 20.36 -8.75
CA GLU A 89 10.05 19.55 -9.96
C GLU A 89 9.90 18.06 -9.70
N ILE A 90 10.43 17.57 -8.59
CA ILE A 90 10.34 16.15 -8.22
C ILE A 90 8.87 15.77 -7.95
N LEU A 91 8.17 16.54 -7.13
CA LEU A 91 6.78 16.22 -6.76
C LEU A 91 5.80 16.35 -7.94
N ASN A 92 6.14 17.19 -8.92
CA ASN A 92 5.36 17.35 -10.15
C ASN A 92 5.79 16.37 -11.26
N ARG A 93 6.70 15.46 -10.97
CA ARG A 93 7.23 14.44 -11.92
C ARG A 93 8.01 15.05 -13.09
N ALA A 94 8.47 16.29 -12.97
CA ALA A 94 9.27 16.92 -14.01
C ALA A 94 10.71 16.39 -14.03
N ARG A 95 11.17 15.84 -12.93
CA ARG A 95 12.51 15.23 -12.81
C ARG A 95 12.44 13.93 -12.03
N PRO A 96 13.29 12.94 -12.36
CA PRO A 96 13.39 11.71 -11.57
C PRO A 96 14.15 11.95 -10.26
N LEU A 97 13.85 11.12 -9.26
CA LEU A 97 14.63 11.07 -8.02
C LEU A 97 16.02 10.55 -8.32
N THR A 98 17.04 11.20 -7.78
CA THR A 98 18.41 10.71 -7.84
C THR A 98 18.67 9.72 -6.70
N LEU A 99 19.71 8.90 -6.85
CA LEU A 99 20.09 7.94 -5.81
C LEU A 99 20.40 8.65 -4.48
N THR A 100 21.07 9.82 -4.54
CA THR A 100 21.36 10.62 -3.34
C THR A 100 20.08 11.07 -2.64
N MET A 101 19.09 11.54 -3.41
CA MET A 101 17.79 11.92 -2.87
C MET A 101 17.09 10.73 -2.20
N ILE A 102 17.11 9.57 -2.85
CA ILE A 102 16.51 8.33 -2.33
C ILE A 102 17.14 7.95 -0.98
N ARG A 103 18.46 7.99 -0.89
CA ARG A 103 19.17 7.69 0.36
C ARG A 103 18.81 8.66 1.47
N ARG A 104 18.78 9.95 1.18
CA ARG A 104 18.44 11.00 2.15
C ARG A 104 16.99 10.88 2.62
N LEU A 105 16.05 10.66 1.69
CA LEU A 105 14.64 10.48 2.02
C LEU A 105 14.42 9.22 2.87
N SER A 106 15.07 8.12 2.51
CA SER A 106 14.96 6.87 3.27
C SER A 106 15.46 7.05 4.70
N ASP A 107 16.60 7.71 4.87
CA ASP A 107 17.20 7.94 6.19
C ASP A 107 16.39 8.94 7.02
N ALA A 108 16.01 10.07 6.43
CA ALA A 108 15.33 11.14 7.16
C ALA A 108 13.88 10.80 7.51
N LEU A 109 13.18 10.14 6.62
CA LEU A 109 11.76 9.80 6.80
C LEU A 109 11.54 8.38 7.32
N ASN A 110 12.61 7.59 7.42
CA ASN A 110 12.55 6.18 7.81
C ASN A 110 11.53 5.41 6.94
N VAL A 111 11.68 5.53 5.63
CA VAL A 111 10.84 4.86 4.64
C VAL A 111 11.69 3.90 3.80
N PRO A 112 11.07 2.82 3.24
CA PRO A 112 11.83 1.84 2.48
C PRO A 112 12.37 2.42 1.17
N ALA A 113 13.68 2.24 0.94
CA ALA A 113 14.34 2.72 -0.27
C ALA A 113 13.87 1.97 -1.52
N ASP A 114 13.46 0.72 -1.39
CA ASP A 114 12.97 -0.09 -2.50
C ASP A 114 11.70 0.48 -3.15
N VAL A 115 10.87 1.19 -2.39
CA VAL A 115 9.71 1.90 -2.94
C VAL A 115 10.16 3.12 -3.74
N LEU A 116 11.14 3.87 -3.22
CA LEU A 116 11.63 5.10 -3.84
C LEU A 116 12.46 4.86 -5.11
N VAL A 117 13.04 3.67 -5.24
CA VAL A 117 13.91 3.33 -6.37
C VAL A 117 13.14 2.91 -7.63
N LYS A 118 11.84 2.69 -7.52
CA LYS A 118 11.01 2.29 -8.66
C LYS A 118 10.98 3.37 -9.72
N GLU A 119 10.99 2.92 -10.96
CA GLU A 119 10.85 3.82 -12.10
C GLU A 119 9.44 4.42 -12.16
N TYR A 120 9.37 5.67 -12.57
CA TYR A 120 8.12 6.34 -12.89
C TYR A 120 8.37 7.27 -14.09
N PRO A 121 7.36 7.44 -14.96
CA PRO A 121 7.55 8.33 -16.10
C PRO A 121 7.64 9.79 -15.64
N ALA A 122 8.73 10.47 -16.04
CA ALA A 122 8.84 11.91 -15.83
C ALA A 122 7.97 12.62 -16.89
N LYS A 123 7.18 13.59 -16.45
CA LYS A 123 6.42 14.42 -17.37
C LYS A 123 7.36 15.40 -18.05
N ALA A 124 7.19 15.57 -19.35
CA ALA A 124 7.90 16.62 -20.08
C ALA A 124 7.58 17.99 -19.43
N ALA A 125 8.60 18.77 -19.20
CA ALA A 125 8.45 20.08 -18.62
C ALA A 125 7.72 21.02 -19.59
#